data_8090d4908e9ad68d271a1b3fb9550792
#
_entry.id   8090d4908e9ad68d271a1b3fb9550792
#
_cell.length_a   1.000
_cell.length_b   1.000
_cell.length_c   1.000
_cell.angle_alpha   90.00
_cell.angle_beta   90.00
_cell.angle_gamma   90.00
#
_symmetry.space_group_name_H-M   'P 1'
#
loop_
_entity.id
_entity.type
_entity.pdbx_description
1 polymer ?
#
loop_
_entity_poly.entity_id
_entity_poly.type
_entity_poly.pdbx_seq_one_letter_code
_entity_poly.pdbx_strand_id
1 'polypeptide(L)'
;QLIEFLERHLHVEICKNVSSVSTFEENFIQRGVNKELDDLIDQQKKNQDLFQYIQKVLNDVVKKEDKKTDKQIEYVKVHQTEKSGVSLQITKKRGLLLKSYIEKNKTNEIEHLNGTKWGDVSLSSASGNADEINFTFLSKIVRELFYQKENMNKLIQKAYLDILETFEKDHYENMEKVAQYISKLDV
;
A
#
# COMPACT_ATOMS: atom_id res chain seq x y z
N GLN A 1 -14.66 22.66 21.42
CA GLN A 1 -15.26 22.82 20.07
C GLN A 1 -14.20 22.75 18.96
N LEU A 2 -13.14 23.61 18.97
CA LEU A 2 -12.13 23.63 17.91
C LEU A 2 -11.27 22.36 17.88
N ILE A 3 -10.76 21.93 19.02
CA ILE A 3 -9.97 20.68 19.17
C ILE A 3 -10.83 19.49 18.80
N GLU A 4 -12.05 19.43 19.28
CA GLU A 4 -13.00 18.35 18.94
C GLU A 4 -13.31 18.28 17.44
N PHE A 5 -13.40 19.44 16.77
CA PHE A 5 -13.55 19.48 15.31
C PHE A 5 -12.35 18.85 14.62
N LEU A 6 -11.12 19.24 15.00
CA LEU A 6 -9.90 18.71 14.40
C LEU A 6 -9.77 17.20 14.65
N GLU A 7 -9.98 16.73 15.88
CA GLU A 7 -9.88 15.31 16.25
C GLU A 7 -10.94 14.44 15.56
N ARG A 8 -12.11 15.01 15.28
CA ARG A 8 -13.18 14.31 14.54
C ARG A 8 -12.83 14.09 13.07
N HIS A 9 -12.07 15.01 12.47
CA HIS A 9 -11.79 14.99 11.05
C HIS A 9 -10.38 14.49 10.71
N LEU A 10 -9.42 14.67 11.63
CA LEU A 10 -8.01 14.43 11.38
C LEU A 10 -7.38 13.53 12.46
N HIS A 11 -6.47 12.67 12.05
CA HIS A 11 -5.53 12.00 12.94
C HIS A 11 -4.39 12.95 13.29
N VAL A 12 -4.60 13.78 14.34
CA VAL A 12 -3.71 14.90 14.71
C VAL A 12 -2.25 14.46 14.88
N GLU A 13 -2.01 13.26 15.43
CA GLU A 13 -0.65 12.75 15.61
C GLU A 13 0.06 12.47 14.27
N ILE A 14 -0.68 11.99 13.26
CA ILE A 14 -0.13 11.78 11.91
C ILE A 14 0.13 13.13 11.23
N CYS A 15 -0.75 14.13 11.46
CA CYS A 15 -0.58 15.46 10.89
C CYS A 15 0.76 16.12 11.28
N LYS A 16 1.32 15.81 12.46
CA LYS A 16 2.63 16.33 12.91
C LYS A 16 3.79 15.91 12.00
N ASN A 17 3.63 14.80 11.28
CA ASN A 17 4.67 14.23 10.42
C ASN A 17 4.48 14.61 8.94
N VAL A 18 3.41 15.34 8.60
CA VAL A 18 3.15 15.77 7.23
C VAL A 18 4.14 16.86 6.85
N SER A 19 5.07 16.52 5.95
CA SER A 19 6.12 17.44 5.48
C SER A 19 5.76 18.15 4.16
N SER A 20 4.77 17.64 3.43
CA SER A 20 4.33 18.18 2.13
C SER A 20 2.83 18.03 1.97
N VAL A 21 2.22 19.04 1.34
CA VAL A 21 0.78 19.01 0.97
C VAL A 21 0.53 18.44 -0.44
N SER A 22 1.60 18.09 -1.14
CA SER A 22 1.52 17.52 -2.50
C SER A 22 1.58 16.00 -2.53
N THR A 23 2.22 15.39 -1.53
CA THR A 23 2.39 13.94 -1.41
C THR A 23 2.26 13.53 0.05
N PHE A 24 1.33 12.63 0.32
CA PHE A 24 1.10 12.09 1.66
C PHE A 24 1.59 10.64 1.72
N GLU A 25 2.43 10.34 2.69
CA GLU A 25 2.92 8.98 2.93
C GLU A 25 1.88 8.13 3.67
N GLU A 26 1.11 8.77 4.55
CA GLU A 26 0.06 8.15 5.36
C GLU A 26 -1.23 8.95 5.27
N ASN A 27 -2.38 8.26 5.41
CA ASN A 27 -3.66 8.92 5.52
C ASN A 27 -3.84 9.51 6.92
N PHE A 28 -4.10 10.81 7.00
CA PHE A 28 -4.40 11.54 8.23
C PHE A 28 -5.86 11.98 8.35
N ILE A 29 -6.70 11.62 7.39
CA ILE A 29 -8.15 11.89 7.43
C ILE A 29 -8.83 10.78 8.25
N GLN A 30 -9.68 11.17 9.19
CA GLN A 30 -10.46 10.23 10.01
C GLN A 30 -11.45 9.45 9.15
N ARG A 31 -11.68 8.18 9.54
CA ARG A 31 -12.67 7.34 8.89
C ARG A 31 -14.07 7.93 9.04
N GLY A 32 -14.87 7.86 8.00
CA GLY A 32 -16.21 8.41 7.93
C GLY A 32 -16.30 9.85 7.44
N VAL A 33 -15.18 10.54 7.28
CA VAL A 33 -15.12 11.90 6.74
C VAL A 33 -15.32 11.91 5.23
N ASN A 34 -14.67 10.99 4.53
CA ASN A 34 -14.79 10.86 3.08
C ASN A 34 -14.98 9.39 2.71
N LYS A 35 -16.19 9.05 2.27
CA LYS A 35 -16.56 7.65 1.93
C LYS A 35 -15.70 7.09 0.79
N GLU A 36 -15.41 7.89 -0.24
CA GLU A 36 -14.62 7.45 -1.38
C GLU A 36 -13.19 7.09 -0.96
N LEU A 37 -12.60 7.87 -0.05
CA LEU A 37 -11.31 7.60 0.54
C LEU A 37 -11.33 6.32 1.39
N ASP A 38 -12.36 6.14 2.22
CA ASP A 38 -12.53 4.95 3.05
C ASP A 38 -12.64 3.68 2.19
N ASP A 39 -13.47 3.71 1.14
CA ASP A 39 -13.63 2.59 0.21
C ASP A 39 -12.30 2.26 -0.51
N LEU A 40 -11.52 3.28 -0.89
CA LEU A 40 -10.22 3.11 -1.51
C LEU A 40 -9.20 2.48 -0.55
N ILE A 41 -9.17 2.90 0.70
CA ILE A 41 -8.30 2.34 1.75
C ILE A 41 -8.63 0.86 1.98
N ASP A 42 -9.93 0.53 2.08
CA ASP A 42 -10.37 -0.85 2.27
C ASP A 42 -10.00 -1.73 1.06
N GLN A 43 -10.09 -1.22 -0.16
CA GLN A 43 -9.66 -1.93 -1.37
C GLN A 43 -8.13 -2.10 -1.42
N GLN A 44 -7.38 -1.06 -1.08
CA GLN A 44 -5.92 -1.12 -1.03
C GLN A 44 -5.45 -2.18 -0.03
N LYS A 45 -6.06 -2.23 1.15
CA LYS A 45 -5.75 -3.24 2.17
C LYS A 45 -5.99 -4.65 1.64
N LYS A 46 -7.13 -4.90 0.98
CA LYS A 46 -7.42 -6.20 0.37
C LYS A 46 -6.37 -6.61 -0.68
N ASN A 47 -5.93 -5.67 -1.51
CA ASN A 47 -4.92 -5.93 -2.52
C ASN A 47 -3.53 -6.15 -1.90
N GLN A 48 -3.20 -5.46 -0.81
CA GLN A 48 -1.98 -5.70 -0.03
C GLN A 48 -1.99 -7.10 0.62
N ASP A 49 -3.10 -7.49 1.23
CA ASP A 49 -3.25 -8.82 1.83
C ASP A 49 -3.12 -9.93 0.77
N LEU A 50 -3.71 -9.75 -0.41
CA LEU A 50 -3.56 -10.68 -1.55
C LEU A 50 -2.12 -10.75 -2.04
N PHE A 51 -1.43 -9.61 -2.17
CA PHE A 51 -0.03 -9.56 -2.59
C PHE A 51 0.87 -10.30 -1.58
N GLN A 52 0.68 -10.07 -0.29
CA GLN A 52 1.40 -10.77 0.78
C GLN A 52 1.10 -12.29 0.78
N TYR A 53 -0.16 -12.65 0.54
CA TYR A 53 -0.56 -14.06 0.40
C TYR A 53 0.18 -14.74 -0.75
N ILE A 54 0.24 -14.09 -1.92
CA ILE A 54 0.98 -14.59 -3.09
C ILE A 54 2.47 -14.77 -2.75
N GLN A 55 3.09 -13.77 -2.13
CA GLN A 55 4.49 -13.86 -1.69
C GLN A 55 4.71 -15.06 -0.78
N LYS A 56 3.83 -15.26 0.20
CA LYS A 56 3.89 -16.38 1.15
C LYS A 56 3.79 -17.73 0.43
N VAL A 57 2.80 -17.90 -0.44
CA VAL A 57 2.60 -19.17 -1.20
C VAL A 57 3.83 -19.49 -2.03
N LEU A 58 4.36 -18.54 -2.79
CA LEU A 58 5.56 -18.71 -3.60
C LEU A 58 6.79 -19.04 -2.73
N ASN A 59 6.93 -18.35 -1.60
CA ASN A 59 8.02 -18.57 -0.65
C ASN A 59 7.97 -19.97 -0.04
N ASP A 60 6.78 -20.45 0.35
CA ASP A 60 6.58 -21.77 0.95
C ASP A 60 6.89 -22.90 -0.04
N VAL A 61 6.54 -22.71 -1.32
CA VAL A 61 6.89 -23.64 -2.38
C VAL A 61 8.42 -23.76 -2.54
N VAL A 62 9.11 -22.63 -2.62
CA VAL A 62 10.58 -22.63 -2.75
C VAL A 62 11.26 -23.23 -1.54
N LYS A 63 10.74 -22.96 -0.32
CA LYS A 63 11.24 -23.56 0.93
C LYS A 63 11.14 -25.09 0.91
N LYS A 64 10.01 -25.63 0.43
CA LYS A 64 9.80 -27.09 0.33
C LYS A 64 10.78 -27.73 -0.66
N GLU A 65 11.05 -27.09 -1.80
CA GLU A 65 11.97 -27.62 -2.81
C GLU A 65 13.45 -27.48 -2.42
N ASP A 66 13.85 -26.46 -1.63
CA ASP A 66 15.26 -26.21 -1.26
C ASP A 66 15.80 -27.19 -0.18
N LYS A 67 14.95 -28.04 0.42
CA LYS A 67 15.33 -29.03 1.46
C LYS A 67 16.22 -28.47 2.60
N LYS A 68 16.54 -27.19 2.58
CA LYS A 68 17.31 -26.49 3.62
C LYS A 68 16.33 -25.81 4.56
N THR A 69 16.21 -26.38 5.74
CA THR A 69 15.25 -25.99 6.78
C THR A 69 15.69 -24.77 7.57
N ASP A 70 16.06 -23.68 6.92
CA ASP A 70 16.22 -22.43 7.65
C ASP A 70 14.88 -21.67 7.64
N LYS A 71 14.13 -21.80 8.73
CA LYS A 71 12.73 -21.33 8.85
C LYS A 71 12.57 -19.80 8.78
N GLN A 72 13.67 -19.05 8.87
CA GLN A 72 13.62 -17.58 8.95
C GLN A 72 13.98 -16.87 7.64
N ILE A 73 14.41 -17.57 6.60
CA ILE A 73 14.83 -16.92 5.36
C ILE A 73 13.64 -16.74 4.41
N GLU A 74 13.37 -15.50 4.02
CA GLU A 74 12.49 -15.17 2.90
C GLU A 74 13.24 -15.35 1.57
N TYR A 75 12.76 -16.27 0.75
CA TYR A 75 13.32 -16.57 -0.56
C TYR A 75 12.75 -15.70 -1.67
N VAL A 76 11.47 -15.35 -1.55
CA VAL A 76 10.77 -14.43 -2.44
C VAL A 76 10.67 -13.09 -1.72
N LYS A 77 11.33 -12.09 -2.28
CA LYS A 77 11.42 -10.74 -1.67
C LYS A 77 10.56 -9.74 -2.43
N VAL A 78 9.98 -8.82 -1.68
CA VAL A 78 9.33 -7.64 -2.27
C VAL A 78 10.43 -6.65 -2.69
N HIS A 79 10.36 -6.23 -3.94
CA HIS A 79 11.16 -5.13 -4.47
C HIS A 79 10.24 -3.98 -4.81
N GLN A 80 10.55 -2.79 -4.31
CA GLN A 80 9.74 -1.60 -4.51
C GLN A 80 10.58 -0.51 -5.17
N THR A 81 10.01 0.10 -6.21
CA THR A 81 10.57 1.29 -6.85
C THR A 81 9.50 2.35 -7.03
N GLU A 82 9.90 3.61 -7.05
CA GLU A 82 8.97 4.71 -7.28
C GLU A 82 8.30 4.66 -8.65
N LYS A 83 9.03 4.17 -9.67
CA LYS A 83 8.57 4.16 -11.07
C LYS A 83 7.69 2.97 -11.42
N SER A 84 7.99 1.78 -10.88
CA SER A 84 7.31 0.52 -11.26
C SER A 84 6.43 -0.06 -10.16
N GLY A 85 6.35 0.60 -8.99
CA GLY A 85 5.60 0.10 -7.86
C GLY A 85 6.30 -1.09 -7.19
N VAL A 86 5.52 -2.11 -6.82
CA VAL A 86 6.01 -3.31 -6.12
C VAL A 86 6.15 -4.48 -7.09
N SER A 87 7.17 -5.33 -6.87
CA SER A 87 7.37 -6.58 -7.60
C SER A 87 7.86 -7.69 -6.66
N LEU A 88 7.72 -8.94 -7.08
CA LEU A 88 8.25 -10.10 -6.36
C LEU A 88 9.50 -10.60 -7.07
N GLN A 89 10.61 -10.68 -6.35
CA GLN A 89 11.88 -11.11 -6.87
C GLN A 89 12.44 -12.31 -6.12
N ILE A 90 13.17 -13.15 -6.84
CA ILE A 90 13.82 -14.35 -6.35
C ILE A 90 15.22 -14.45 -6.94
N THR A 91 16.19 -15.01 -6.21
CA THR A 91 17.53 -15.25 -6.78
C THR A 91 17.46 -16.30 -7.88
N LYS A 92 18.29 -16.18 -8.92
CA LYS A 92 18.33 -17.12 -10.08
C LYS A 92 18.44 -18.58 -9.64
N LYS A 93 19.28 -18.86 -8.64
CA LYS A 93 19.44 -20.22 -8.10
C LYS A 93 18.13 -20.79 -7.55
N ARG A 94 17.35 -19.99 -6.82
CA ARG A 94 16.06 -20.41 -6.25
C ARG A 94 14.96 -20.35 -7.28
N GLY A 95 15.07 -19.46 -8.26
CA GLY A 95 14.20 -19.41 -9.42
C GLY A 95 14.17 -20.72 -10.21
N LEU A 96 15.31 -21.44 -10.29
CA LEU A 96 15.35 -22.78 -10.90
C LEU A 96 14.51 -23.80 -10.13
N LEU A 97 14.49 -23.73 -8.80
CA LEU A 97 13.63 -24.59 -7.97
C LEU A 97 12.16 -24.30 -8.22
N LEU A 98 11.80 -23.01 -8.26
CA LEU A 98 10.43 -22.60 -8.57
C LEU A 98 10.01 -23.03 -9.98
N LYS A 99 10.87 -22.89 -10.99
CA LYS A 99 10.63 -23.39 -12.36
C LYS A 99 10.38 -24.89 -12.38
N SER A 100 11.21 -25.66 -11.68
CA SER A 100 11.01 -27.12 -11.58
C SER A 100 9.69 -27.50 -10.94
N TYR A 101 9.26 -26.77 -9.90
CA TYR A 101 7.95 -26.97 -9.28
C TYR A 101 6.79 -26.63 -10.23
N ILE A 102 6.90 -25.50 -10.94
CA ILE A 102 5.91 -25.05 -11.92
C ILE A 102 5.70 -26.12 -13.01
N GLU A 103 6.78 -26.65 -13.57
CA GLU A 103 6.67 -27.68 -14.62
C GLU A 103 5.98 -28.96 -14.13
N LYS A 104 6.24 -29.39 -12.89
CA LYS A 104 5.61 -30.57 -12.28
C LYS A 104 4.11 -30.34 -11.98
N ASN A 105 3.71 -29.11 -11.71
CA ASN A 105 2.36 -28.75 -11.24
C ASN A 105 1.60 -27.85 -12.22
N LYS A 106 1.98 -27.80 -13.48
CA LYS A 106 1.56 -26.84 -14.49
C LYS A 106 0.03 -26.68 -14.61
N THR A 107 -0.71 -27.77 -14.45
CA THR A 107 -2.17 -27.81 -14.55
C THR A 107 -2.91 -27.53 -13.23
N ASN A 108 -2.17 -27.57 -12.11
CA ASN A 108 -2.76 -27.36 -10.78
C ASN A 108 -3.04 -25.88 -10.55
N GLU A 109 -4.16 -25.58 -9.94
CA GLU A 109 -4.51 -24.23 -9.53
C GLU A 109 -3.73 -23.81 -8.28
N ILE A 110 -3.43 -22.52 -8.21
CA ILE A 110 -2.89 -21.90 -6.99
C ILE A 110 -4.08 -21.60 -6.08
N GLU A 111 -4.05 -22.15 -4.88
CA GLU A 111 -5.13 -22.00 -3.92
C GLU A 111 -5.46 -20.52 -3.67
N HIS A 112 -6.75 -20.19 -3.63
CA HIS A 112 -7.31 -18.84 -3.44
C HIS A 112 -6.93 -17.78 -4.50
N LEU A 113 -6.39 -18.16 -5.65
CA LEU A 113 -6.05 -17.22 -6.74
C LEU A 113 -6.95 -17.37 -7.97
N ASN A 114 -8.27 -17.45 -7.78
CA ASN A 114 -9.30 -17.34 -8.83
C ASN A 114 -8.94 -18.06 -10.17
N GLY A 115 -8.68 -19.38 -10.12
CA GLY A 115 -8.40 -20.18 -11.30
C GLY A 115 -7.00 -19.96 -11.91
N THR A 116 -6.12 -19.21 -11.27
CA THR A 116 -4.72 -19.06 -11.68
C THR A 116 -3.98 -20.40 -11.51
N LYS A 117 -3.35 -20.90 -12.57
CA LYS A 117 -2.59 -22.15 -12.55
C LYS A 117 -1.11 -21.88 -12.36
N TRP A 118 -0.39 -22.87 -11.84
CA TRP A 118 1.06 -22.78 -11.76
C TRP A 118 1.73 -22.57 -13.12
N GLY A 119 1.15 -23.09 -14.19
CA GLY A 119 1.63 -22.88 -15.57
C GLY A 119 1.54 -21.43 -16.06
N ASP A 120 0.77 -20.58 -15.40
CA ASP A 120 0.66 -19.16 -15.74
C ASP A 120 1.80 -18.34 -15.13
N VAL A 121 2.52 -18.91 -14.15
CA VAL A 121 3.64 -18.24 -13.47
C VAL A 121 4.89 -18.31 -14.32
N SER A 122 5.47 -17.16 -14.60
CA SER A 122 6.70 -17.01 -15.37
C SER A 122 7.77 -16.26 -14.58
N LEU A 123 9.03 -16.50 -14.92
CA LEU A 123 10.16 -15.78 -14.36
C LEU A 123 10.90 -15.07 -15.48
N SER A 124 11.07 -13.77 -15.37
CA SER A 124 11.85 -12.92 -16.25
C SER A 124 13.12 -12.44 -15.55
N SER A 125 14.20 -12.21 -16.30
CA SER A 125 15.43 -11.69 -15.72
C SER A 125 15.22 -10.27 -15.23
N ALA A 126 15.48 -10.03 -13.93
CA ALA A 126 15.56 -8.71 -13.33
C ALA A 126 17.04 -8.23 -13.31
N SER A 127 17.36 -7.22 -12.53
CA SER A 127 18.72 -6.71 -12.39
C SER A 127 19.63 -7.70 -11.61
N GLY A 128 20.87 -7.87 -12.04
CA GLY A 128 21.88 -8.65 -11.33
C GLY A 128 21.58 -10.15 -11.28
N ASN A 129 21.56 -10.73 -10.08
CA ASN A 129 21.36 -12.18 -9.85
C ASN A 129 19.92 -12.50 -9.40
N ALA A 130 18.94 -11.70 -9.80
CA ALA A 130 17.54 -11.88 -9.46
C ALA A 130 16.69 -12.11 -10.72
N ASP A 131 15.64 -12.90 -10.56
CA ASP A 131 14.54 -13.05 -11.48
C ASP A 131 13.28 -12.42 -10.86
N GLU A 132 12.45 -11.81 -11.69
CA GLU A 132 11.13 -11.28 -11.32
C GLU A 132 10.06 -12.31 -11.63
N ILE A 133 9.13 -12.48 -10.69
CA ILE A 133 8.02 -13.43 -10.81
C ILE A 133 6.83 -12.69 -11.40
N ASN A 134 6.28 -13.19 -12.50
CA ASN A 134 5.20 -12.57 -13.24
C ASN A 134 4.10 -13.56 -13.59
N PHE A 135 2.85 -13.13 -13.42
CA PHE A 135 1.64 -13.78 -13.95
C PHE A 135 0.47 -12.80 -13.91
N THR A 136 -0.54 -13.04 -14.72
CA THR A 136 -1.63 -12.08 -14.98
C THR A 136 -2.30 -11.57 -13.72
N PHE A 137 -2.59 -12.46 -12.76
CA PHE A 137 -3.25 -12.08 -11.51
C PHE A 137 -2.38 -11.16 -10.65
N LEU A 138 -1.08 -11.48 -10.49
CA LEU A 138 -0.12 -10.63 -9.76
C LEU A 138 0.02 -9.27 -10.43
N SER A 139 0.18 -9.25 -11.75
CA SER A 139 0.33 -7.99 -12.51
C SER A 139 -0.90 -7.08 -12.36
N LYS A 140 -2.10 -7.65 -12.26
CA LYS A 140 -3.33 -6.90 -12.00
C LYS A 140 -3.28 -6.26 -10.60
N ILE A 141 -2.94 -7.02 -9.56
CA ILE A 141 -2.85 -6.52 -8.19
C ILE A 141 -1.80 -5.42 -8.07
N VAL A 142 -0.61 -5.62 -8.64
CA VAL A 142 0.48 -4.62 -8.63
C VAL A 142 0.04 -3.32 -9.29
N ARG A 143 -0.65 -3.41 -10.43
CA ARG A 143 -1.19 -2.23 -11.13
C ARG A 143 -2.24 -1.52 -10.29
N GLU A 144 -3.16 -2.25 -9.67
CA GLU A 144 -4.18 -1.68 -8.80
C GLU A 144 -3.56 -0.99 -7.59
N LEU A 145 -2.58 -1.60 -6.92
CA LEU A 145 -1.85 -0.98 -5.81
C LEU A 145 -1.16 0.33 -6.22
N PHE A 146 -0.57 0.36 -7.41
CA PHE A 146 0.06 1.57 -7.94
C PHE A 146 -0.96 2.71 -8.14
N TYR A 147 -2.06 2.44 -8.83
CA TYR A 147 -3.13 3.43 -9.06
C TYR A 147 -3.83 3.85 -7.76
N GLN A 148 -4.02 2.93 -6.83
CA GLN A 148 -4.62 3.23 -5.54
C GLN A 148 -3.76 4.21 -4.74
N LYS A 149 -2.44 4.07 -4.79
CA LYS A 149 -1.52 5.02 -4.13
C LYS A 149 -1.64 6.43 -4.70
N GLU A 150 -1.68 6.56 -6.04
CA GLU A 150 -1.85 7.87 -6.70
C GLU A 150 -3.23 8.49 -6.39
N ASN A 151 -4.29 7.70 -6.47
CA ASN A 151 -5.65 8.18 -6.19
C ASN A 151 -5.83 8.54 -4.72
N MET A 152 -5.20 7.81 -3.80
CA MET A 152 -5.26 8.12 -2.37
C MET A 152 -4.73 9.52 -2.09
N ASN A 153 -3.59 9.91 -2.65
CA ASN A 153 -3.05 11.26 -2.48
C ASN A 153 -4.04 12.34 -2.93
N LYS A 154 -4.69 12.13 -4.08
CA LYS A 154 -5.70 13.09 -4.60
C LYS A 154 -6.93 13.18 -3.70
N LEU A 155 -7.40 12.05 -3.18
CA LEU A 155 -8.57 12.01 -2.29
C LEU A 155 -8.26 12.60 -0.92
N ILE A 156 -7.09 12.33 -0.36
CA ILE A 156 -6.63 12.96 0.90
C ILE A 156 -6.57 14.47 0.72
N GLN A 157 -5.97 14.95 -0.37
CA GLN A 157 -5.86 16.38 -0.67
C GLN A 157 -7.23 17.04 -0.79
N LYS A 158 -8.15 16.43 -1.53
CA LYS A 158 -9.53 16.91 -1.68
C LYS A 158 -10.24 16.94 -0.33
N ALA A 159 -10.23 15.83 0.42
CA ALA A 159 -10.88 15.75 1.73
C ALA A 159 -10.30 16.78 2.73
N TYR A 160 -8.99 17.01 2.68
CA TYR A 160 -8.35 18.02 3.51
C TYR A 160 -8.82 19.44 3.16
N LEU A 161 -8.93 19.77 1.87
CA LEU A 161 -9.45 21.08 1.44
C LEU A 161 -10.90 21.27 1.88
N ASP A 162 -11.76 20.25 1.74
CA ASP A 162 -13.15 20.28 2.18
C ASP A 162 -13.24 20.52 3.72
N ILE A 163 -12.33 19.93 4.49
CA ILE A 163 -12.23 20.14 5.94
C ILE A 163 -11.82 21.58 6.23
N LEU A 164 -10.84 22.14 5.51
CA LEU A 164 -10.37 23.51 5.70
C LEU A 164 -11.48 24.53 5.37
N GLU A 165 -12.23 24.32 4.29
CA GLU A 165 -13.37 25.18 3.93
C GLU A 165 -14.45 25.16 5.02
N THR A 166 -14.77 23.97 5.55
CA THR A 166 -15.71 23.83 6.66
C THR A 166 -15.20 24.51 7.92
N PHE A 167 -13.91 24.31 8.21
CA PHE A 167 -13.24 24.92 9.34
C PHE A 167 -13.25 26.46 9.28
N GLU A 168 -12.93 27.03 8.13
CA GLU A 168 -12.97 28.47 7.90
C GLU A 168 -14.37 29.01 8.14
N LYS A 169 -15.38 28.40 7.53
CA LYS A 169 -16.77 28.82 7.66
C LYS A 169 -17.28 28.82 9.10
N ASP A 170 -16.97 27.78 9.87
CA ASP A 170 -17.55 27.54 11.18
C ASP A 170 -16.74 28.17 12.33
N HIS A 171 -15.45 28.43 12.13
CA HIS A 171 -14.53 28.79 13.20
C HIS A 171 -13.72 30.07 12.96
N TYR A 172 -13.76 30.66 11.77
CA TYR A 172 -12.96 31.84 11.42
C TYR A 172 -13.13 33.00 12.43
N GLU A 173 -14.39 33.40 12.72
CA GLU A 173 -14.68 34.51 13.66
C GLU A 173 -14.13 34.25 15.07
N ASN A 174 -14.18 33.00 15.53
CA ASN A 174 -13.65 32.62 16.83
C ASN A 174 -12.13 32.68 16.87
N MET A 175 -11.48 32.27 15.80
CA MET A 175 -10.00 32.35 15.67
C MET A 175 -9.54 33.81 15.61
N GLU A 176 -10.24 34.64 14.87
CA GLU A 176 -9.95 36.09 14.81
C GLU A 176 -10.04 36.75 16.20
N LYS A 177 -11.08 36.44 16.97
CA LYS A 177 -11.23 36.93 18.36
C LYS A 177 -10.05 36.43 19.25
N VAL A 178 -9.66 35.18 19.14
CA VAL A 178 -8.52 34.64 19.90
C VAL A 178 -7.22 35.31 19.50
N ALA A 179 -6.97 35.50 18.21
CA ALA A 179 -5.76 36.17 17.71
C ALA A 179 -5.73 37.66 18.22
N GLN A 180 -6.84 38.35 18.16
CA GLN A 180 -6.98 39.73 18.69
C GLN A 180 -6.77 39.79 20.21
N TYR A 181 -7.21 38.78 20.96
CA TYR A 181 -6.98 38.68 22.38
C TYR A 181 -5.51 38.48 22.73
N ILE A 182 -4.85 37.54 22.05
CA ILE A 182 -3.42 37.22 22.22
C ILE A 182 -2.58 38.47 21.90
N SER A 183 -2.86 39.17 20.80
CA SER A 183 -2.15 40.39 20.40
C SER A 183 -2.25 41.51 21.43
N LYS A 184 -3.29 41.56 22.27
CA LYS A 184 -3.45 42.52 23.37
C LYS A 184 -2.66 42.12 24.64
N LEU A 185 -2.30 40.82 24.76
CA LEU A 185 -1.50 40.34 25.89
C LEU A 185 0.00 40.49 25.65
N ASP A 186 0.43 40.55 24.38
CA ASP A 186 1.83 40.71 23.98
C ASP A 186 2.30 42.18 23.97
N VAL A 187 1.50 43.11 24.43
CA VAL A 187 1.81 44.52 24.59
C VAL A 187 1.97 44.86 26.08
#